data_e493b12b546b0108b5908b29e9b97f6d
#
_entry.id   e493b12b546b0108b5908b29e9b97f6d
#
_cell.length_a   1.000
_cell.length_b   1.000
_cell.length_c   1.000
_cell.angle_alpha   90.00
_cell.angle_beta   90.00
_cell.angle_gamma   90.00
#
_symmetry.space_group_name_H-M   'P 1'
#
loop_
_entity.id
_entity.type
_entity.pdbx_description
1 polymer ?
#
loop_
_entity_poly.entity_id
_entity_poly.type
_entity_poly.pdbx_seq_one_letter_code
_entity_poly.pdbx_strand_id
1 'polypeptide(L)'
;MHATIRRYEGVDQNRTIELTRKVNETLVPQLSKLPGFKGYYMIESGNGVFSSLGLFESHEQIEESTKLASSWVRDEKLDGAFPNPPKITSGKIVAQSNGVAVA
;
A
#
# COMPACT_ATOMS: atom_id res chain seq x y z
N MET A 1 13.53 -8.24 7.05
CA MET A 1 12.28 -7.83 6.39
C MET A 1 12.13 -6.32 6.48
N HIS A 2 11.58 -5.71 5.44
CA HIS A 2 11.37 -4.27 5.35
C HIS A 2 9.90 -3.96 5.16
N ALA A 3 9.49 -2.78 5.61
CA ALA A 3 8.11 -2.31 5.47
C ALA A 3 8.10 -0.93 4.83
N THR A 4 7.03 -0.65 4.09
CA THR A 4 6.75 0.70 3.61
C THR A 4 5.31 1.06 3.98
N ILE A 5 5.16 2.23 4.58
CA ILE A 5 3.86 2.77 4.96
C ILE A 5 3.63 4.02 4.12
N ARG A 6 2.48 4.09 3.46
CA ARG A 6 2.07 5.26 2.69
C ARG A 6 0.76 5.76 3.24
N ARG A 7 0.73 7.03 3.64
CA ARG A 7 -0.47 7.67 4.16
C ARG A 7 -0.96 8.68 3.13
N TYR A 8 -2.19 8.47 2.67
CA TYR A 8 -2.87 9.34 1.72
C TYR A 8 -3.95 10.13 2.45
N GLU A 9 -3.98 11.45 2.24
CA GLU A 9 -4.98 12.34 2.80
C GLU A 9 -5.73 13.04 1.67
N GLY A 10 -6.95 13.47 1.93
CA GLY A 10 -7.77 14.14 0.92
C GLY A 10 -8.25 13.22 -0.19
N VAL A 11 -8.35 11.92 0.08
CA VAL A 11 -8.85 10.94 -0.89
C VAL A 11 -10.33 11.22 -1.15
N ASP A 12 -10.72 11.16 -2.43
CA ASP A 12 -12.11 11.38 -2.83
C ASP A 12 -13.01 10.30 -2.25
N GLN A 13 -13.81 10.67 -1.26
CA GLN A 13 -14.68 9.74 -0.54
C GLN A 13 -15.77 9.15 -1.41
N ASN A 14 -16.14 9.82 -2.52
CA ASN A 14 -17.12 9.31 -3.46
C ASN A 14 -16.57 8.15 -4.30
N ARG A 15 -15.25 7.95 -4.29
CA ARG A 15 -14.58 6.90 -5.07
C ARG A 15 -14.03 5.77 -4.19
N THR A 16 -14.37 5.75 -2.91
CA THR A 16 -13.81 4.77 -1.96
C THR A 16 -14.14 3.33 -2.36
N ILE A 17 -15.37 3.04 -2.79
CA ILE A 17 -15.78 1.69 -3.19
C ILE A 17 -15.01 1.25 -4.44
N GLU A 18 -14.92 2.13 -5.44
CA GLU A 18 -14.16 1.87 -6.67
C GLU A 18 -12.68 1.62 -6.35
N LEU A 19 -12.11 2.48 -5.50
CA LEU A 19 -10.70 2.39 -5.12
C LEU A 19 -10.39 1.08 -4.41
N THR A 20 -11.20 0.72 -3.41
CA THR A 20 -11.03 -0.53 -2.66
C THR A 20 -11.12 -1.74 -3.57
N ARG A 21 -12.09 -1.76 -4.48
CA ARG A 21 -12.23 -2.84 -5.44
C ARG A 21 -11.01 -2.96 -6.36
N LYS A 22 -10.52 -1.84 -6.91
CA LYS A 22 -9.36 -1.84 -7.80
C LYS A 22 -8.08 -2.26 -7.08
N VAL A 23 -7.90 -1.85 -5.82
CA VAL A 23 -6.77 -2.30 -5.02
C VAL A 23 -6.78 -3.83 -4.89
N ASN A 24 -7.92 -4.40 -4.50
CA ASN A 24 -8.03 -5.85 -4.31
C ASN A 24 -7.93 -6.63 -5.62
N GLU A 25 -8.51 -6.13 -6.69
CA GLU A 25 -8.61 -6.87 -7.95
C GLU A 25 -7.39 -6.70 -8.86
N THR A 26 -6.70 -5.55 -8.80
CA THR A 26 -5.63 -5.25 -9.75
C THR A 26 -4.29 -4.93 -9.12
N LEU A 27 -4.24 -4.18 -8.02
CA LEU A 27 -2.96 -3.82 -7.40
C LEU A 27 -2.36 -4.98 -6.60
N VAL A 28 -3.14 -5.57 -5.70
CA VAL A 28 -2.66 -6.67 -4.84
C VAL A 28 -2.12 -7.84 -5.65
N PRO A 29 -2.80 -8.32 -6.71
CA PRO A 29 -2.23 -9.37 -7.54
C PRO A 29 -0.89 -9.00 -8.18
N GLN A 30 -0.71 -7.75 -8.60
CA GLN A 30 0.55 -7.31 -9.19
C GLN A 30 1.66 -7.24 -8.14
N LEU A 31 1.36 -6.68 -6.97
CA LEU A 31 2.32 -6.61 -5.86
C LEU A 31 2.77 -8.00 -5.42
N SER A 32 1.83 -8.95 -5.35
CA SER A 32 2.11 -10.30 -4.87
C SER A 32 3.05 -11.08 -5.79
N LYS A 33 3.21 -10.64 -7.04
CA LYS A 33 4.15 -11.25 -8.00
C LYS A 33 5.57 -10.73 -7.86
N LEU A 34 5.78 -9.64 -7.13
CA LEU A 34 7.12 -9.09 -6.93
C LEU A 34 7.95 -10.05 -6.06
N PRO A 35 9.23 -10.27 -6.41
CA PRO A 35 10.10 -11.07 -5.56
C PRO A 35 10.16 -10.50 -4.15
N GLY A 36 10.16 -11.38 -3.16
CA GLY A 36 10.27 -10.97 -1.76
C GLY A 36 9.01 -10.39 -1.14
N PHE A 37 7.89 -10.39 -1.84
CA PHE A 37 6.62 -9.93 -1.30
C PHE A 37 6.19 -10.79 -0.10
N LYS A 38 5.84 -10.13 1.02
CA LYS A 38 5.43 -10.81 2.26
C LYS A 38 4.02 -10.44 2.71
N GLY A 39 3.48 -9.36 2.24
CA GLY A 39 2.13 -8.97 2.60
C GLY A 39 1.81 -7.53 2.22
N TYR A 40 0.53 -7.24 2.17
CA TYR A 40 0.05 -5.90 1.87
C TYR A 40 -1.30 -5.69 2.58
N TYR A 41 -1.45 -4.53 3.19
CA TYR A 41 -2.68 -4.13 3.86
C TYR A 41 -3.00 -2.70 3.50
N MET A 42 -4.27 -2.40 3.29
CA MET A 42 -4.73 -1.02 3.14
C MET A 42 -5.80 -0.77 4.20
N ILE A 43 -5.67 0.33 4.91
CA ILE A 43 -6.54 0.71 6.02
C ILE A 43 -7.24 2.00 5.65
N GLU A 44 -8.56 1.99 5.73
CA GLU A 44 -9.37 3.18 5.60
C GLU A 44 -9.70 3.71 7.00
N SER A 45 -9.25 4.93 7.32
CA SER A 45 -9.45 5.53 8.64
C SER A 45 -10.65 6.47 8.70
N GLY A 46 -11.33 6.69 7.58
CA GLY A 46 -12.39 7.68 7.46
C GLY A 46 -11.87 9.05 7.07
N ASN A 47 -12.80 9.95 6.71
CA ASN A 47 -12.48 11.33 6.35
C ASN A 47 -11.48 11.48 5.20
N GLY A 48 -11.45 10.52 4.28
CA GLY A 48 -10.53 10.57 3.14
C GLY A 48 -9.10 10.21 3.47
N VAL A 49 -8.86 9.48 4.56
CA VAL A 49 -7.52 9.03 4.95
C VAL A 49 -7.39 7.53 4.72
N PHE A 50 -6.37 7.17 3.92
CA PHE A 50 -6.01 5.78 3.67
C PHE A 50 -4.54 5.58 4.02
N SER A 51 -4.22 4.45 4.62
CA SER A 51 -2.83 4.06 4.89
C SER A 51 -2.60 2.67 4.32
N SER A 52 -1.49 2.49 3.62
CA SER A 52 -1.10 1.17 3.14
C SER A 52 0.17 0.71 3.83
N LEU A 53 0.27 -0.59 4.07
CA LEU A 53 1.44 -1.24 4.64
C LEU A 53 1.87 -2.34 3.67
N GLY A 54 3.07 -2.23 3.11
CA GLY A 54 3.66 -3.25 2.26
C GLY A 54 4.86 -3.89 2.96
N LEU A 55 4.96 -5.20 2.91
CA LEU A 55 6.02 -5.98 3.54
C LEU A 55 6.82 -6.73 2.48
N PHE A 56 8.14 -6.56 2.52
CA PHE A 56 9.07 -7.15 1.55
C PHE A 56 10.35 -7.61 2.24
N GLU A 57 11.13 -8.45 1.58
CA GLU A 57 12.40 -8.92 2.14
C GLU A 57 13.48 -7.86 2.14
N SER A 58 13.53 -6.98 1.14
CA SER A 58 14.62 -6.01 0.98
C SER A 58 14.13 -4.62 0.63
N HIS A 59 15.01 -3.65 0.81
CA HIS A 59 14.76 -2.26 0.47
C HIS A 59 14.53 -2.06 -1.04
N GLU A 60 15.29 -2.75 -1.87
CA GLU A 60 15.15 -2.66 -3.34
C GLU A 60 13.75 -3.08 -3.78
N GLN A 61 13.20 -4.09 -3.14
CA GLN A 61 11.85 -4.58 -3.44
C GLN A 61 10.79 -3.56 -3.04
N ILE A 62 11.02 -2.82 -1.96
CA ILE A 62 10.15 -1.71 -1.58
C ILE A 62 10.15 -0.63 -2.66
N GLU A 63 11.32 -0.29 -3.21
CA GLU A 63 11.40 0.69 -4.28
C GLU A 63 10.66 0.22 -5.53
N GLU A 64 10.78 -1.04 -5.88
CA GLU A 64 10.02 -1.63 -6.99
C GLU A 64 8.51 -1.54 -6.74
N SER A 65 8.06 -1.82 -5.52
CA SER A 65 6.64 -1.72 -5.17
C SER A 65 6.13 -0.28 -5.27
N THR A 66 6.97 0.69 -4.93
CA THR A 66 6.63 2.11 -5.04
C THR A 66 6.43 2.51 -6.50
N LYS A 67 7.33 2.07 -7.39
CA LYS A 67 7.20 2.32 -8.83
C LYS A 67 5.94 1.68 -9.40
N LEU A 68 5.67 0.44 -9.02
CA LEU A 68 4.49 -0.29 -9.46
C LEU A 68 3.21 0.42 -9.01
N ALA A 69 3.14 0.82 -7.75
CA ALA A 69 1.96 1.51 -7.21
C ALA A 69 1.73 2.86 -7.90
N SER A 70 2.80 3.61 -8.18
CA SER A 70 2.68 4.89 -8.88
C SER A 70 2.17 4.71 -10.31
N SER A 71 2.69 3.71 -11.01
CA SER A 71 2.22 3.39 -12.36
C SER A 71 0.77 2.93 -12.34
N TRP A 72 0.41 2.12 -11.35
CA TRP A 72 -0.95 1.61 -11.20
C TRP A 72 -1.96 2.74 -11.02
N VAL A 73 -1.64 3.75 -10.21
CA VAL A 73 -2.52 4.92 -10.01
C VAL A 73 -2.79 5.62 -11.34
N ARG A 74 -1.75 5.80 -12.17
CA ARG A 74 -1.91 6.41 -13.49
C ARG A 74 -2.70 5.53 -14.44
N ASP A 75 -2.35 4.25 -14.51
CA ASP A 75 -2.94 3.30 -15.45
C ASP A 75 -4.42 3.09 -15.17
N GLU A 76 -4.82 3.11 -13.90
CA GLU A 76 -6.21 2.96 -13.49
C GLU A 76 -6.96 4.30 -13.42
N LYS A 77 -6.30 5.39 -13.79
CA LYS A 77 -6.87 6.75 -13.78
C LYS A 77 -7.38 7.15 -12.40
N LEU A 78 -6.60 6.85 -11.37
CA LEU A 78 -6.94 7.13 -9.96
C LEU A 78 -6.23 8.37 -9.41
N ASP A 79 -5.45 9.06 -10.21
CA ASP A 79 -4.74 10.27 -9.78
C ASP A 79 -5.70 11.37 -9.30
N GLY A 80 -6.91 11.45 -9.85
CA GLY A 80 -7.95 12.35 -9.33
C GLY A 80 -8.49 11.93 -7.97
N ALA A 81 -8.42 10.64 -7.64
CA ALA A 81 -8.85 10.14 -6.33
C ALA A 81 -7.80 10.40 -5.25
N PHE A 82 -6.53 10.54 -5.63
CA PHE A 82 -5.41 10.81 -4.73
C PHE A 82 -4.79 12.16 -5.09
N PRO A 83 -5.43 13.29 -4.73
CA PRO A 83 -4.96 14.61 -5.15
C PRO A 83 -3.65 15.05 -4.50
N ASN A 84 -3.28 14.42 -3.39
CA ASN A 84 -2.07 14.77 -2.65
C ASN A 84 -1.08 13.60 -2.69
N PRO A 85 0.24 13.89 -2.80
CA PRO A 85 1.23 12.82 -2.71
C PRO A 85 1.20 12.19 -1.31
N PRO A 86 1.49 10.88 -1.21
CA PRO A 86 1.48 10.21 0.08
C PRO A 86 2.67 10.61 0.94
N LYS A 87 2.48 10.54 2.25
CA LYS A 87 3.58 10.57 3.20
C LYS A 87 4.10 9.15 3.33
N ILE A 88 5.40 8.96 3.10
CA ILE A 88 6.00 7.64 3.05
C ILE A 88 6.95 7.46 4.22
N THR A 89 6.78 6.35 4.94
CA THR A 89 7.74 5.89 5.95
C THR A 89 8.17 4.48 5.55
N SER A 90 9.47 4.28 5.39
CA SER A 90 10.02 2.98 5.01
C SER A 90 11.21 2.66 5.88
N GLY A 91 11.41 1.39 6.18
CA GLY A 91 12.55 0.97 6.96
C GLY A 91 12.57 -0.52 7.23
N LYS A 92 13.60 -0.91 7.94
CA LYS A 92 13.78 -2.30 8.38
C LYS A 92 12.85 -2.58 9.56
N ILE A 93 12.19 -3.73 9.52
CA ILE A 93 11.40 -4.20 10.66
C ILE A 93 12.36 -4.69 11.73
N VAL A 94 12.30 -4.09 12.90
CA VAL A 94 13.20 -4.39 14.01
C VAL A 94 12.52 -5.16 15.14
N ALA A 95 11.19 -5.27 15.10
CA ALA A 95 10.43 -6.06 16.06
C ALA A 95 9.12 -6.50 15.40
N GLN A 96 8.73 -7.72 15.61
CA GLN A 96 7.47 -8.23 15.07
C GLN A 96 6.95 -9.41 15.87
N SER A 97 5.65 -9.59 15.80
CA SER A 97 4.98 -10.82 16.20
C SER A 97 4.16 -11.28 15.01
N ASN A 98 4.12 -12.57 14.75
CA ASN A 98 3.35 -13.10 13.61
C ASN A 98 1.88 -13.33 13.94
N GLY A 99 1.40 -12.77 15.04
CA GLY A 99 -0.01 -12.87 15.42
C GLY A 99 -0.43 -14.21 15.99
N VAL A 100 0.50 -15.15 16.12
CA VAL A 100 0.22 -16.38 16.87
C VAL A 100 0.07 -15.99 18.32
N ALA A 101 -1.05 -16.35 18.93
CA ALA A 101 -1.28 -16.07 20.33
C ALA A 101 -0.16 -16.69 21.16
N VAL A 102 0.69 -15.84 21.65
CA VAL A 102 1.67 -16.24 22.65
C VAL A 102 0.95 -16.04 23.96
N ALA A 103 0.53 -17.15 24.48
CA ALA A 103 -0.13 -17.12 25.78
C ALA A 103 0.82 -16.58 26.83
#